data_55987226f49aeb47e464fa3d961291b9
#
_entry.id   55987226f49aeb47e464fa3d961291b9
#
_cell.length_a   1.000
_cell.length_b   1.000
_cell.length_c   1.000
_cell.angle_alpha   90.00
_cell.angle_beta   90.00
_cell.angle_gamma   90.00
#
_symmetry.space_group_name_H-M   'P 1'
#
loop_
_entity.id
_entity.type
_entity.pdbx_description
1 polymer ?
#
loop_
_entity_poly.entity_id
_entity_poly.type
_entity_poly.pdbx_seq_one_letter_code
_entity_poly.pdbx_strand_id
1 'polypeptide(L)'
;LRINRFGIASSLLAVVLLMVVACGGGESSSASRSGSSAVQCGGKQKLTASGSTAQAHAIEQFVYAYIRACPDYTLDYRANGSGNGIAEFASGQTELAGSDSPLDPSNGEPQRVAARCGSTPWHLPTVFGPIAVTYNIGGVNELDLDGPTVAKIFNGTITKWDDPALKALNKDAALPAEPIHVVFRSDDSGTTDNFQKYLDVASDGAWGRGVGKAFNGGTGIGAAGNDGTSAMLRSTEGSITYNEWSYAVGRELNMAQIVTSAGPQPVTISVDSVDKTIAGAKFSGTGNDLVVDTSSFYKPTVAGAYPIVLVTYEIVCSKYPDPATAQAVKAFMQAAIGDGQQDLDQYGYIPLPPEFTSKLKTAVDAIS
;
A
#
# COMPACT_ATOMS: atom_id res chain seq x y z
N LEU A 1 23.84 -47.93 33.19
CA LEU A 1 23.99 -49.37 33.49
C LEU A 1 22.63 -50.07 33.43
N ARG A 2 22.55 -51.21 32.65
CA ARG A 2 21.51 -52.25 32.52
C ARG A 2 20.17 -51.85 31.89
N ILE A 3 19.93 -52.07 30.65
CA ILE A 3 19.47 -53.28 29.87
C ILE A 3 18.53 -54.19 30.71
N ASN A 4 17.26 -54.29 30.27
CA ASN A 4 16.60 -55.56 30.21
C ASN A 4 15.54 -55.59 29.09
N ARG A 5 15.69 -56.61 28.23
CA ARG A 5 14.81 -57.09 27.19
C ARG A 5 13.79 -58.05 27.80
N PHE A 6 12.68 -58.29 27.14
CA PHE A 6 11.83 -59.47 26.95
C PHE A 6 10.47 -58.97 26.53
N GLY A 7 9.71 -59.45 25.54
CA GLY A 7 9.83 -60.61 24.68
C GLY A 7 8.42 -60.95 24.20
N ILE A 8 8.27 -61.04 22.94
CA ILE A 8 7.38 -61.93 22.11
C ILE A 8 6.02 -62.33 22.69
N ALA A 9 4.92 -62.11 21.93
CA ALA A 9 4.04 -63.19 21.49
C ALA A 9 3.06 -62.72 20.39
N SER A 10 3.13 -63.43 19.30
CA SER A 10 2.24 -63.45 18.13
C SER A 10 0.85 -63.95 18.45
N SER A 11 -0.19 -63.44 17.81
CA SER A 11 -1.37 -64.23 17.48
C SER A 11 -2.02 -63.71 16.20
N LEU A 12 -1.88 -64.45 15.15
CA LEU A 12 -2.66 -64.42 13.92
C LEU A 12 -4.08 -64.88 14.22
N LEU A 13 -5.08 -64.15 13.79
CA LEU A 13 -6.39 -64.72 13.44
C LEU A 13 -6.90 -64.07 12.17
N ALA A 14 -6.89 -64.84 11.13
CA ALA A 14 -7.56 -64.56 9.86
C ALA A 14 -9.07 -64.87 10.00
N VAL A 15 -9.94 -63.97 9.55
CA VAL A 15 -11.31 -64.25 9.19
C VAL A 15 -11.63 -63.63 7.84
N VAL A 16 -12.13 -64.49 7.00
CA VAL A 16 -12.42 -64.37 5.58
C VAL A 16 -13.79 -63.74 5.33
N LEU A 17 -13.85 -62.92 4.27
CA LEU A 17 -14.95 -62.58 3.33
C LEU A 17 -16.39 -62.35 3.85
N LEU A 18 -16.92 -61.21 3.41
CA LEU A 18 -18.17 -61.18 2.65
C LEU A 18 -18.23 -59.86 1.82
N MET A 19 -18.19 -60.03 0.50
CA MET A 19 -18.53 -58.97 -0.45
C MET A 19 -20.03 -58.71 -0.40
N VAL A 20 -20.39 -57.43 -0.22
CA VAL A 20 -21.71 -56.96 -0.63
C VAL A 20 -21.47 -55.76 -1.55
N VAL A 21 -21.67 -55.97 -2.83
CA VAL A 21 -21.79 -54.92 -3.83
C VAL A 21 -23.14 -54.24 -3.62
N ALA A 22 -23.15 -53.03 -3.14
CA ALA A 22 -24.30 -52.15 -3.21
C ALA A 22 -23.90 -50.94 -4.06
N CYS A 23 -24.37 -50.91 -5.31
CA CYS A 23 -24.44 -49.70 -6.10
C CYS A 23 -25.37 -48.71 -5.38
N GLY A 24 -24.78 -47.63 -4.85
CA GLY A 24 -25.47 -46.46 -4.34
C GLY A 24 -24.68 -45.26 -4.75
N GLY A 25 -25.18 -44.50 -5.73
CA GLY A 25 -24.62 -43.20 -6.16
C GLY A 25 -24.56 -42.26 -4.97
N GLY A 26 -23.36 -42.01 -4.48
CA GLY A 26 -23.04 -40.93 -3.56
C GLY A 26 -22.53 -39.73 -4.40
N GLU A 27 -23.40 -38.78 -4.59
CA GLU A 27 -22.97 -37.43 -5.02
C GLU A 27 -21.92 -36.90 -4.02
N SER A 28 -20.69 -36.90 -4.47
CA SER A 28 -19.65 -36.14 -3.79
C SER A 28 -20.07 -34.67 -3.82
N SER A 29 -20.62 -34.19 -2.72
CA SER A 29 -20.81 -32.78 -2.48
C SER A 29 -19.41 -32.14 -2.45
N SER A 30 -18.93 -31.76 -3.62
CA SER A 30 -17.85 -30.77 -3.73
C SER A 30 -18.36 -29.51 -3.06
N ALA A 31 -17.93 -29.27 -1.82
CA ALA A 31 -18.10 -27.96 -1.21
C ALA A 31 -17.55 -26.94 -2.19
N SER A 32 -18.44 -26.23 -2.85
CA SER A 32 -18.09 -25.06 -3.67
C SER A 32 -17.35 -24.08 -2.78
N ARG A 33 -16.02 -24.03 -2.90
CA ARG A 33 -15.26 -22.89 -2.45
C ARG A 33 -15.83 -21.68 -3.17
N SER A 34 -16.35 -20.74 -2.40
CA SER A 34 -16.88 -19.45 -2.90
C SER A 34 -15.92 -18.85 -3.89
N GLY A 35 -16.43 -18.59 -5.10
CA GLY A 35 -15.78 -18.18 -6.30
C GLY A 35 -14.68 -17.12 -6.19
N SER A 36 -13.43 -17.52 -6.11
CA SER A 36 -12.39 -16.79 -6.79
C SER A 36 -12.57 -17.09 -8.29
N SER A 37 -12.86 -16.08 -9.10
CA SER A 37 -12.88 -16.27 -10.55
C SER A 37 -11.48 -16.70 -10.96
N ALA A 38 -11.35 -17.83 -11.64
CA ALA A 38 -10.08 -18.38 -12.05
C ALA A 38 -9.31 -17.34 -12.88
N VAL A 39 -8.04 -17.12 -12.55
CA VAL A 39 -7.13 -16.27 -13.32
C VAL A 39 -7.02 -16.81 -14.74
N GLN A 40 -7.22 -15.93 -15.73
CA GLN A 40 -7.17 -16.32 -17.15
C GLN A 40 -5.74 -16.17 -17.68
N CYS A 41 -4.90 -17.15 -17.42
CA CYS A 41 -3.51 -17.16 -17.85
C CYS A 41 -3.37 -17.08 -19.36
N GLY A 42 -2.32 -16.41 -19.84
CA GLY A 42 -1.98 -16.32 -21.28
C GLY A 42 -1.27 -15.04 -21.64
N GLY A 43 -0.93 -14.91 -22.91
CA GLY A 43 -0.25 -13.73 -23.44
C GLY A 43 1.25 -13.71 -23.15
N LYS A 44 1.80 -12.52 -22.86
CA LYS A 44 3.21 -12.28 -22.60
C LYS A 44 3.64 -12.91 -21.28
N GLN A 45 4.60 -13.85 -21.29
CA GLN A 45 5.01 -14.59 -20.08
C GLN A 45 5.71 -13.73 -19.03
N LYS A 46 6.48 -12.72 -19.46
CA LYS A 46 7.20 -11.83 -18.56
C LYS A 46 6.72 -10.39 -18.76
N LEU A 47 6.05 -9.84 -17.76
CA LEU A 47 5.69 -8.43 -17.68
C LEU A 47 6.79 -7.66 -16.95
N THR A 48 6.91 -6.36 -17.25
CA THR A 48 7.71 -5.41 -16.49
C THR A 48 6.84 -4.26 -16.01
N ALA A 49 7.06 -3.81 -14.78
CA ALA A 49 6.40 -2.66 -14.22
C ALA A 49 7.36 -1.86 -13.35
N SER A 50 7.01 -0.63 -13.06
CA SER A 50 7.79 0.21 -12.15
C SER A 50 6.90 1.26 -11.48
N GLY A 51 7.40 1.87 -10.42
CA GLY A 51 6.67 2.96 -9.81
C GLY A 51 6.75 3.01 -8.28
N SER A 52 5.59 3.18 -7.65
CA SER A 52 5.49 3.41 -6.22
C SER A 52 6.36 2.47 -5.39
N THR A 53 7.17 3.06 -4.51
CA THR A 53 7.91 2.30 -3.51
C THR A 53 7.01 1.91 -2.34
N ALA A 54 5.88 2.60 -2.14
CA ALA A 54 4.96 2.29 -1.05
C ALA A 54 4.36 0.89 -1.19
N GLN A 55 4.06 0.45 -2.42
CA GLN A 55 3.50 -0.89 -2.65
C GLN A 55 4.52 -2.03 -2.79
N ALA A 56 5.82 -1.78 -2.60
CA ALA A 56 6.86 -2.77 -2.95
C ALA A 56 6.61 -4.15 -2.32
N HIS A 57 6.25 -4.21 -1.04
CA HIS A 57 5.95 -5.48 -0.37
C HIS A 57 4.58 -6.07 -0.78
N ALA A 58 3.59 -5.24 -1.11
CA ALA A 58 2.30 -5.71 -1.59
C ALA A 58 2.41 -6.35 -2.98
N ILE A 59 3.16 -5.71 -3.89
CA ILE A 59 3.31 -6.23 -5.26
C ILE A 59 4.10 -7.55 -5.29
N GLU A 60 4.97 -7.80 -4.33
CA GLU A 60 5.58 -9.12 -4.15
C GLU A 60 4.51 -10.20 -3.90
N GLN A 61 3.50 -9.92 -3.05
CA GLN A 61 2.39 -10.84 -2.81
C GLN A 61 1.53 -11.02 -4.07
N PHE A 62 1.32 -9.95 -4.85
CA PHE A 62 0.60 -10.03 -6.13
C PHE A 62 1.35 -10.89 -7.14
N VAL A 63 2.66 -10.75 -7.23
CA VAL A 63 3.51 -11.59 -8.10
C VAL A 63 3.49 -13.04 -7.65
N TYR A 64 3.55 -13.33 -6.35
CA TYR A 64 3.41 -14.70 -5.83
C TYR A 64 2.05 -15.30 -6.18
N ALA A 65 0.97 -14.55 -6.03
CA ALA A 65 -0.36 -15.01 -6.42
C ALA A 65 -0.43 -15.28 -7.93
N TYR A 66 0.17 -14.41 -8.75
CA TYR A 66 0.22 -14.57 -10.20
C TYR A 66 1.00 -15.82 -10.62
N ILE A 67 2.20 -16.05 -10.08
CA ILE A 67 3.02 -17.25 -10.37
C ILE A 67 2.29 -18.53 -9.94
N ARG A 68 1.60 -18.52 -8.79
CA ARG A 68 0.82 -19.69 -8.33
C ARG A 68 -0.36 -20.00 -9.25
N ALA A 69 -1.04 -18.98 -9.73
CA ALA A 69 -2.18 -19.13 -10.62
C ALA A 69 -1.75 -19.48 -12.05
N CYS A 70 -0.63 -18.91 -12.51
CA CYS A 70 -0.12 -19.03 -13.87
C CYS A 70 1.36 -19.42 -13.84
N PRO A 71 1.70 -20.71 -13.70
CA PRO A 71 3.10 -21.17 -13.81
C PRO A 71 3.73 -20.69 -15.14
N ASP A 72 5.00 -20.33 -15.13
CA ASP A 72 5.76 -19.74 -16.25
C ASP A 72 5.47 -18.26 -16.58
N TYR A 73 4.55 -17.62 -15.84
CA TYR A 73 4.26 -16.19 -15.97
C TYR A 73 4.77 -15.43 -14.76
N THR A 74 5.30 -14.24 -14.97
CA THR A 74 5.79 -13.39 -13.89
C THR A 74 5.72 -11.90 -14.26
N LEU A 75 5.86 -11.05 -13.23
CA LEU A 75 6.04 -9.62 -13.38
C LEU A 75 7.32 -9.21 -12.63
N ASP A 76 8.18 -8.45 -13.29
CA ASP A 76 9.37 -7.82 -12.72
C ASP A 76 9.01 -6.37 -12.37
N TYR A 77 9.03 -6.03 -11.07
CA TYR A 77 8.67 -4.70 -10.57
C TYR A 77 9.88 -3.93 -10.06
N ARG A 78 10.04 -2.69 -10.52
CA ARG A 78 11.06 -1.76 -10.01
C ARG A 78 10.41 -0.67 -9.17
N ALA A 79 10.65 -0.70 -7.87
CA ALA A 79 10.16 0.30 -6.92
C ALA A 79 11.06 1.56 -6.99
N ASN A 80 10.78 2.48 -7.91
CA ASN A 80 11.60 3.66 -8.20
C ASN A 80 10.87 5.01 -8.07
N GLY A 81 9.65 5.00 -7.52
CA GLY A 81 8.80 6.17 -7.30
C GLY A 81 7.70 6.31 -8.35
N SER A 82 6.54 6.82 -7.91
CA SER A 82 5.32 6.93 -8.74
C SER A 82 5.56 7.73 -10.02
N GLY A 83 6.29 8.86 -9.94
CA GLY A 83 6.59 9.69 -11.09
C GLY A 83 7.45 8.97 -12.14
N ASN A 84 8.49 8.24 -11.70
CA ASN A 84 9.32 7.42 -12.59
C ASN A 84 8.50 6.30 -13.25
N GLY A 85 7.66 5.59 -12.48
CA GLY A 85 6.79 4.56 -13.01
C GLY A 85 5.86 5.08 -14.11
N ILE A 86 5.20 6.21 -13.88
CA ILE A 86 4.35 6.87 -14.88
C ILE A 86 5.15 7.25 -16.13
N ALA A 87 6.36 7.80 -15.97
CA ALA A 87 7.21 8.20 -17.10
C ALA A 87 7.69 6.99 -17.92
N GLU A 88 8.10 5.91 -17.27
CA GLU A 88 8.53 4.67 -17.92
C GLU A 88 7.35 3.98 -18.64
N PHE A 89 6.17 3.96 -18.05
CA PHE A 89 4.96 3.46 -18.70
C PHE A 89 4.57 4.32 -19.91
N ALA A 90 4.56 5.65 -19.75
CA ALA A 90 4.24 6.56 -20.86
C ALA A 90 5.24 6.45 -22.04
N SER A 91 6.48 6.09 -21.78
CA SER A 91 7.51 5.87 -22.81
C SER A 91 7.54 4.45 -23.37
N GLY A 92 6.66 3.55 -22.90
CA GLY A 92 6.57 2.16 -23.37
C GLY A 92 7.66 1.23 -22.85
N GLN A 93 8.37 1.60 -21.78
CA GLN A 93 9.40 0.78 -21.15
C GLN A 93 8.80 -0.31 -20.25
N THR A 94 7.57 -0.10 -19.77
CA THR A 94 6.84 -1.03 -18.90
C THR A 94 5.43 -1.28 -19.43
N GLU A 95 4.80 -2.37 -19.01
CA GLU A 95 3.44 -2.73 -19.40
C GLU A 95 2.37 -2.08 -18.52
N LEU A 96 2.73 -1.72 -17.28
CA LEU A 96 1.88 -0.98 -16.34
C LEU A 96 2.75 -0.14 -15.39
N ALA A 97 2.13 0.78 -14.64
CA ALA A 97 2.83 1.58 -13.64
C ALA A 97 2.11 1.53 -12.30
N GLY A 98 2.87 1.35 -11.21
CA GLY A 98 2.39 1.53 -9.85
C GLY A 98 2.46 2.99 -9.41
N SER A 99 1.38 3.57 -8.92
CA SER A 99 1.36 4.96 -8.45
C SER A 99 0.42 5.18 -7.28
N ASP A 100 0.88 5.91 -6.25
CA ASP A 100 0.02 6.31 -5.12
C ASP A 100 -0.75 7.60 -5.41
N SER A 101 -0.64 8.14 -6.61
CA SER A 101 -1.37 9.32 -7.07
C SER A 101 -1.96 9.06 -8.45
N PRO A 102 -3.15 9.57 -8.75
CA PRO A 102 -3.65 9.61 -10.12
C PRO A 102 -2.70 10.35 -11.05
N LEU A 103 -2.84 10.11 -12.36
CA LEU A 103 -2.14 10.88 -13.39
C LEU A 103 -2.45 12.36 -13.24
N ASP A 104 -1.42 13.19 -13.20
CA ASP A 104 -1.54 14.63 -13.00
C ASP A 104 -1.80 15.35 -14.34
N PRO A 105 -2.99 15.97 -14.51
CA PRO A 105 -3.30 16.74 -15.73
C PRO A 105 -2.43 17.98 -15.88
N SER A 106 -1.96 18.57 -14.78
CA SER A 106 -1.21 19.84 -14.82
C SER A 106 0.15 19.70 -15.50
N ASN A 107 0.74 18.51 -15.48
CA ASN A 107 2.00 18.20 -16.16
C ASN A 107 1.83 17.31 -17.39
N GLY A 108 0.59 17.05 -17.84
CA GLY A 108 0.28 16.33 -19.08
C GLY A 108 0.48 14.81 -18.99
N GLU A 109 0.48 14.21 -17.79
CA GLU A 109 0.60 12.75 -17.62
C GLU A 109 -0.53 11.98 -18.33
N PRO A 110 -1.83 12.35 -18.19
CA PRO A 110 -2.91 11.63 -18.86
C PRO A 110 -2.75 11.57 -20.38
N GLN A 111 -2.31 12.70 -20.98
CA GLN A 111 -2.15 12.78 -22.43
C GLN A 111 -0.99 11.90 -22.92
N ARG A 112 0.15 11.89 -22.18
CA ARG A 112 1.29 11.04 -22.55
C ARG A 112 0.97 9.56 -22.44
N VAL A 113 0.29 9.16 -21.35
CA VAL A 113 -0.10 7.76 -21.15
C VAL A 113 -1.17 7.34 -22.17
N ALA A 114 -2.17 8.19 -22.45
CA ALA A 114 -3.18 7.92 -23.48
C ALA A 114 -2.55 7.76 -24.86
N ALA A 115 -1.56 8.60 -25.21
CA ALA A 115 -0.83 8.47 -26.48
C ALA A 115 -0.07 7.14 -26.59
N ARG A 116 0.56 6.69 -25.50
CA ARG A 116 1.23 5.37 -25.45
C ARG A 116 0.22 4.23 -25.60
N CYS A 117 -0.92 4.29 -24.95
CA CYS A 117 -1.95 3.25 -24.98
C CYS A 117 -2.73 3.22 -26.29
N GLY A 118 -2.86 4.33 -27.00
CA GLY A 118 -3.85 4.49 -28.06
C GLY A 118 -5.31 4.37 -27.55
N SER A 119 -5.52 4.46 -26.25
CA SER A 119 -6.77 4.30 -25.54
C SER A 119 -6.74 5.08 -24.22
N THR A 120 -7.88 5.16 -23.52
CA THR A 120 -7.94 5.79 -22.19
C THR A 120 -7.14 4.97 -21.17
N PRO A 121 -6.23 5.57 -20.39
CA PRO A 121 -5.63 4.90 -19.24
C PRO A 121 -6.64 4.73 -18.12
N TRP A 122 -6.52 3.66 -17.35
CA TRP A 122 -7.32 3.42 -16.15
C TRP A 122 -6.43 3.35 -14.91
N HIS A 123 -6.93 3.90 -13.81
CA HIS A 123 -6.39 3.76 -12.48
C HIS A 123 -7.15 2.65 -11.77
N LEU A 124 -6.48 1.56 -11.47
CA LEU A 124 -7.07 0.40 -10.80
C LEU A 124 -6.49 0.31 -9.38
N PRO A 125 -7.24 0.71 -8.33
CA PRO A 125 -6.75 0.66 -6.96
C PRO A 125 -6.52 -0.78 -6.53
N THR A 126 -5.34 -1.06 -5.95
CA THR A 126 -4.95 -2.41 -5.53
C THR A 126 -4.78 -2.55 -4.03
N VAL A 127 -4.42 -1.46 -3.34
CA VAL A 127 -4.20 -1.49 -1.89
C VAL A 127 -4.29 -0.09 -1.29
N PHE A 128 -4.70 -0.02 -0.01
CA PHE A 128 -4.57 1.19 0.79
C PHE A 128 -3.33 1.08 1.68
N GLY A 129 -2.50 2.13 1.67
CA GLY A 129 -1.28 2.23 2.48
C GLY A 129 -1.36 3.39 3.47
N PRO A 130 -1.39 3.13 4.78
CA PRO A 130 -1.22 4.20 5.74
C PRO A 130 0.18 4.80 5.65
N ILE A 131 0.29 6.11 5.83
CA ILE A 131 1.58 6.83 5.89
C ILE A 131 1.89 7.15 7.34
N ALA A 132 2.92 6.54 7.89
CA ALA A 132 3.41 6.82 9.22
C ALA A 132 4.29 8.07 9.22
N VAL A 133 4.09 8.96 10.18
CA VAL A 133 5.09 9.96 10.55
C VAL A 133 6.06 9.28 11.50
N THR A 134 7.25 8.97 11.01
CA THR A 134 8.25 8.20 11.77
C THR A 134 9.34 9.13 12.31
N TYR A 135 9.87 8.81 13.49
CA TYR A 135 10.87 9.62 14.16
C TYR A 135 11.96 8.79 14.84
N ASN A 136 13.11 9.41 15.07
CA ASN A 136 14.24 8.82 15.80
C ASN A 136 14.71 9.81 16.88
N ILE A 137 14.17 9.69 18.10
CA ILE A 137 14.52 10.52 19.25
C ILE A 137 14.83 9.58 20.42
N GLY A 138 16.06 9.65 20.93
CA GLY A 138 16.49 8.81 22.06
C GLY A 138 15.62 9.01 23.29
N GLY A 139 15.13 7.91 23.83
CA GLY A 139 14.32 7.91 25.06
C GLY A 139 12.87 8.38 24.90
N VAL A 140 12.40 8.69 23.68
CA VAL A 140 11.00 9.06 23.39
C VAL A 140 10.34 7.90 22.66
N ASN A 141 9.46 7.17 23.33
CA ASN A 141 8.76 6.00 22.78
C ASN A 141 7.34 6.36 22.28
N GLU A 142 6.78 7.45 22.75
CA GLU A 142 5.47 7.95 22.34
C GLU A 142 5.60 9.42 21.95
N LEU A 143 5.04 9.80 20.81
CA LEU A 143 5.04 11.15 20.29
C LEU A 143 3.69 11.44 19.66
N ASP A 144 3.02 12.47 20.18
CA ASP A 144 1.76 12.97 19.65
C ASP A 144 2.00 14.18 18.78
N LEU A 145 1.44 14.17 17.58
CA LEU A 145 1.51 15.27 16.62
C LEU A 145 0.10 15.60 16.10
N ASP A 146 -0.13 16.83 15.72
CA ASP A 146 -1.30 17.27 14.98
C ASP A 146 -0.92 17.84 13.60
N GLY A 147 -1.92 18.07 12.75
CA GLY A 147 -1.68 18.60 11.40
C GLY A 147 -0.87 19.90 11.40
N PRO A 148 -1.18 20.91 12.23
CA PRO A 148 -0.40 22.12 12.31
C PRO A 148 1.06 21.93 12.73
N THR A 149 1.35 21.09 13.72
CA THR A 149 2.72 20.84 14.18
C THR A 149 3.53 20.06 13.15
N VAL A 150 2.95 19.02 12.52
CA VAL A 150 3.60 18.28 11.42
C VAL A 150 3.94 19.24 10.27
N ALA A 151 2.98 20.07 9.84
CA ALA A 151 3.23 21.04 8.78
C ALA A 151 4.36 22.02 9.10
N LYS A 152 4.40 22.55 10.34
CA LYS A 152 5.46 23.48 10.78
C LYS A 152 6.83 22.82 10.91
N ILE A 153 6.89 21.53 11.25
CA ILE A 153 8.14 20.77 11.23
C ILE A 153 8.63 20.63 9.78
N PHE A 154 7.78 20.12 8.89
CA PHE A 154 8.16 19.81 7.51
C PHE A 154 8.36 21.05 6.64
N ASN A 155 7.90 22.24 7.03
CA ASN A 155 8.23 23.49 6.36
C ASN A 155 9.34 24.30 7.05
N GLY A 156 9.96 23.75 8.11
CA GLY A 156 11.09 24.37 8.81
C GLY A 156 10.72 25.50 9.79
N THR A 157 9.46 25.71 10.12
CA THR A 157 9.02 26.69 11.13
C THR A 157 9.33 26.19 12.55
N ILE A 158 9.10 24.92 12.85
CA ILE A 158 9.53 24.25 14.08
C ILE A 158 10.83 23.50 13.76
N THR A 159 11.90 23.85 14.48
CA THR A 159 13.26 23.34 14.20
C THR A 159 13.90 22.60 15.37
N LYS A 160 13.21 22.53 16.52
CA LYS A 160 13.68 21.83 17.73
C LYS A 160 12.58 20.97 18.33
N TRP A 161 12.97 19.86 18.91
CA TRP A 161 12.04 18.95 19.57
C TRP A 161 11.41 19.53 20.83
N ASP A 162 12.10 20.43 21.53
CA ASP A 162 11.57 21.08 22.73
C ASP A 162 10.72 22.34 22.45
N ASP A 163 10.26 22.52 21.20
CA ASP A 163 9.36 23.62 20.85
C ASP A 163 8.10 23.62 21.72
N PRO A 164 7.60 24.80 22.17
CA PRO A 164 6.40 24.89 23.01
C PRO A 164 5.17 24.22 22.41
N ALA A 165 4.98 24.22 21.09
CA ALA A 165 3.84 23.55 20.46
C ALA A 165 3.93 22.03 20.59
N LEU A 166 5.14 21.45 20.44
CA LEU A 166 5.35 20.02 20.65
C LEU A 166 5.18 19.62 22.13
N LYS A 167 5.74 20.41 23.05
CA LYS A 167 5.55 20.18 24.50
C LYS A 167 4.11 20.25 24.94
N ALA A 168 3.29 21.09 24.30
CA ALA A 168 1.87 21.20 24.63
C ALA A 168 1.08 19.91 24.31
N LEU A 169 1.47 19.21 23.23
CA LEU A 169 0.88 17.91 22.84
C LEU A 169 1.46 16.76 23.68
N ASN A 170 2.71 16.86 24.15
CA ASN A 170 3.50 15.79 24.73
C ASN A 170 3.94 16.11 26.16
N LYS A 171 2.98 16.37 27.05
CA LYS A 171 3.25 16.86 28.44
C LYS A 171 4.09 15.91 29.27
N ASP A 172 3.96 14.62 29.02
CA ASP A 172 4.62 13.57 29.79
C ASP A 172 5.92 13.07 29.11
N ALA A 173 6.23 13.54 27.89
CA ALA A 173 7.44 13.19 27.17
C ALA A 173 8.58 14.19 27.47
N ALA A 174 9.77 13.66 27.74
CA ALA A 174 10.97 14.45 27.92
C ALA A 174 11.60 14.80 26.56
N LEU A 175 10.95 15.71 25.81
CA LEU A 175 11.46 16.14 24.50
C LEU A 175 12.78 16.90 24.65
N PRO A 176 13.87 16.49 23.95
CA PRO A 176 15.19 17.09 24.07
C PRO A 176 15.27 18.45 23.38
N ALA A 177 16.18 19.33 23.86
CA ALA A 177 16.47 20.63 23.25
C ALA A 177 17.38 20.49 22.00
N GLU A 178 17.10 19.52 21.16
CA GLU A 178 17.90 19.15 19.97
C GLU A 178 17.24 19.61 18.68
N PRO A 179 18.02 19.83 17.60
CA PRO A 179 17.48 20.15 16.29
C PRO A 179 16.62 19.00 15.73
N ILE A 180 15.59 19.35 14.97
CA ILE A 180 14.83 18.40 14.16
C ILE A 180 15.51 18.26 12.79
N HIS A 181 15.85 17.04 12.41
CA HIS A 181 16.40 16.71 11.10
C HIS A 181 15.30 16.12 10.21
N VAL A 182 14.70 16.97 9.38
CA VAL A 182 13.66 16.51 8.42
C VAL A 182 14.33 15.69 7.32
N VAL A 183 13.79 14.49 7.08
CA VAL A 183 14.13 13.65 5.92
C VAL A 183 12.92 13.59 5.01
N PHE A 184 13.12 13.78 3.70
CA PHE A 184 12.04 13.78 2.72
C PHE A 184 12.39 12.94 1.49
N ARG A 185 11.40 12.62 0.66
CA ARG A 185 11.57 11.88 -0.60
C ARG A 185 12.21 12.79 -1.65
N SER A 186 13.36 12.36 -2.17
CA SER A 186 14.07 13.06 -3.26
C SER A 186 13.58 12.70 -4.66
N ASP A 187 12.81 11.63 -4.78
CA ASP A 187 12.17 11.17 -6.01
C ASP A 187 10.73 11.73 -6.11
N ASP A 188 10.17 11.73 -7.31
CA ASP A 188 8.75 12.06 -7.54
C ASP A 188 7.86 10.96 -6.98
N SER A 189 7.35 11.20 -5.76
CA SER A 189 6.73 10.21 -4.89
C SER A 189 5.23 10.45 -4.71
N GLY A 190 4.42 9.43 -4.95
CA GLY A 190 3.00 9.46 -4.60
C GLY A 190 2.78 9.48 -3.08
N THR A 191 3.68 8.87 -2.29
CA THR A 191 3.65 8.99 -0.83
C THR A 191 3.81 10.45 -0.39
N THR A 192 4.75 11.20 -1.02
CA THR A 192 4.91 12.64 -0.80
C THR A 192 3.65 13.41 -1.16
N ASP A 193 3.04 13.13 -2.31
CA ASP A 193 1.81 13.82 -2.75
C ASP A 193 0.67 13.65 -1.73
N ASN A 194 0.41 12.42 -1.27
CA ASN A 194 -0.62 12.16 -0.26
C ASN A 194 -0.29 12.77 1.11
N PHE A 195 0.97 12.73 1.51
CA PHE A 195 1.42 13.40 2.74
C PHE A 195 1.22 14.92 2.66
N GLN A 196 1.59 15.56 1.56
CA GLN A 196 1.39 16.99 1.35
C GLN A 196 -0.11 17.37 1.24
N LYS A 197 -0.96 16.52 0.67
CA LYS A 197 -2.42 16.69 0.70
C LYS A 197 -2.96 16.68 2.14
N TYR A 198 -2.47 15.77 2.98
CA TYR A 198 -2.80 15.78 4.39
C TYR A 198 -2.35 17.09 5.05
N LEU A 199 -1.12 17.53 4.83
CA LEU A 199 -0.61 18.79 5.40
C LEU A 199 -1.42 20.00 4.94
N ASP A 200 -1.82 20.04 3.67
CA ASP A 200 -2.62 21.15 3.11
C ASP A 200 -4.00 21.24 3.76
N VAL A 201 -4.67 20.10 3.96
CA VAL A 201 -6.04 20.04 4.51
C VAL A 201 -6.06 20.13 6.04
N ALA A 202 -5.14 19.41 6.73
CA ALA A 202 -5.21 19.21 8.18
C ALA A 202 -4.45 20.26 8.99
N SER A 203 -3.66 21.13 8.37
CA SER A 203 -2.77 22.04 9.10
C SER A 203 -3.36 23.43 9.41
N ASP A 204 -4.64 23.65 9.11
CA ASP A 204 -5.31 24.96 9.28
C ASP A 204 -4.52 26.11 8.64
N GLY A 205 -3.91 25.85 7.46
CA GLY A 205 -3.14 26.81 6.66
C GLY A 205 -1.65 26.91 7.03
N ALA A 206 -1.18 26.15 8.02
CA ALA A 206 0.24 26.22 8.41
C ALA A 206 1.19 25.65 7.34
N TRP A 207 0.71 24.75 6.46
CA TRP A 207 1.53 24.20 5.37
C TRP A 207 1.84 25.25 4.30
N GLY A 208 0.86 25.75 3.58
CA GLY A 208 0.97 26.84 2.60
C GLY A 208 2.00 26.62 1.47
N ARG A 209 2.38 25.38 1.19
CA ARG A 209 3.40 25.01 0.19
C ARG A 209 2.85 24.27 -1.03
N GLY A 210 1.53 23.99 -1.04
CA GLY A 210 0.87 23.19 -2.08
C GLY A 210 1.16 21.69 -1.97
N VAL A 211 0.74 20.97 -2.99
CA VAL A 211 0.77 19.50 -3.07
C VAL A 211 1.54 19.04 -4.31
N GLY A 212 1.78 17.74 -4.45
CA GLY A 212 2.42 17.15 -5.61
C GLY A 212 3.46 16.09 -5.24
N LYS A 213 4.00 15.39 -6.26
CA LYS A 213 4.93 14.28 -6.07
C LYS A 213 6.33 14.75 -5.61
N ALA A 214 6.73 15.99 -5.94
CA ALA A 214 7.95 16.61 -5.42
C ALA A 214 7.70 17.17 -4.02
N PHE A 215 8.68 17.07 -3.12
CA PHE A 215 8.58 17.65 -1.77
C PHE A 215 8.74 19.16 -1.80
N ASN A 216 7.76 19.90 -1.28
CA ASN A 216 7.66 21.34 -1.32
C ASN A 216 8.05 22.04 0.00
N GLY A 217 8.44 21.31 1.05
CA GLY A 217 8.68 21.86 2.38
C GLY A 217 9.85 22.86 2.46
N GLY A 218 10.82 22.72 1.58
CA GLY A 218 11.97 23.64 1.49
C GLY A 218 13.02 23.47 2.58
N THR A 219 12.96 22.41 3.37
CA THR A 219 13.91 22.09 4.45
C THR A 219 14.19 20.58 4.50
N GLY A 220 15.31 20.20 5.08
CA GLY A 220 15.68 18.82 5.31
C GLY A 220 16.64 18.23 4.27
N ILE A 221 16.78 16.90 4.30
CA ILE A 221 17.67 16.12 3.44
C ILE A 221 16.84 15.12 2.65
N GLY A 222 17.05 15.05 1.34
CA GLY A 222 16.36 14.12 0.45
C GLY A 222 16.96 12.71 0.47
N ALA A 223 16.09 11.70 0.47
CA ALA A 223 16.47 10.29 0.31
C ALA A 223 15.50 9.60 -0.65
N ALA A 224 16.01 8.69 -1.49
CA ALA A 224 15.23 8.04 -2.52
C ALA A 224 14.39 6.87 -1.97
N GLY A 225 13.12 6.86 -2.29
CA GLY A 225 12.19 5.78 -1.92
C GLY A 225 11.89 5.70 -0.42
N ASN A 226 10.96 4.82 -0.04
CA ASN A 226 10.70 4.49 1.36
C ASN A 226 11.91 3.81 2.02
N ASP A 227 12.69 3.04 1.28
CA ASP A 227 13.94 2.45 1.74
C ASP A 227 14.97 3.50 2.19
N GLY A 228 15.21 4.50 1.33
CA GLY A 228 16.18 5.55 1.61
C GLY A 228 15.77 6.41 2.80
N THR A 229 14.49 6.84 2.86
CA THR A 229 14.01 7.68 3.97
C THR A 229 14.04 6.93 5.31
N SER A 230 13.62 5.66 5.34
CA SER A 230 13.65 4.84 6.55
C SER A 230 15.09 4.51 7.00
N ALA A 231 16.02 4.27 6.08
CA ALA A 231 17.43 4.04 6.39
C ALA A 231 18.09 5.29 6.98
N MET A 232 17.83 6.46 6.38
CA MET A 232 18.36 7.74 6.87
C MET A 232 17.80 8.10 8.24
N LEU A 233 16.48 7.86 8.47
CA LEU A 233 15.87 8.06 9.78
C LEU A 233 16.61 7.24 10.87
N ARG A 234 16.84 5.97 10.62
CA ARG A 234 17.52 5.09 11.61
C ARG A 234 18.94 5.51 11.94
N SER A 235 19.64 6.09 10.98
CA SER A 235 21.04 6.51 11.14
C SER A 235 21.21 7.92 11.68
N THR A 236 20.13 8.71 11.80
CA THR A 236 20.19 10.13 12.18
C THR A 236 19.34 10.39 13.42
N GLU A 237 20.01 10.58 14.55
CA GLU A 237 19.35 10.99 15.80
C GLU A 237 18.65 12.34 15.63
N GLY A 238 17.47 12.53 16.26
CA GLY A 238 16.68 13.75 16.13
C GLY A 238 15.96 13.89 14.79
N SER A 239 15.92 12.83 13.96
CA SER A 239 15.26 12.90 12.65
C SER A 239 13.78 12.56 12.68
N ILE A 240 13.06 13.05 11.65
CA ILE A 240 11.65 12.78 11.36
C ILE A 240 11.46 12.62 9.85
N THR A 241 10.58 11.71 9.46
CA THR A 241 10.19 11.50 8.07
C THR A 241 8.76 10.97 7.95
N TYR A 242 8.33 10.68 6.75
CA TYR A 242 7.09 9.98 6.44
C TYR A 242 7.41 8.76 5.60
N ASN A 243 6.87 7.61 6.03
CA ASN A 243 7.06 6.32 5.37
C ASN A 243 5.71 5.62 5.20
N GLU A 244 5.54 4.86 4.15
CA GLU A 244 4.44 3.92 4.10
C GLU A 244 4.60 2.89 5.24
N TRP A 245 3.48 2.44 5.82
CA TRP A 245 3.43 1.71 7.09
C TRP A 245 4.19 0.38 7.07
N SER A 246 4.22 -0.34 5.94
CA SER A 246 4.96 -1.59 5.83
C SER A 246 6.46 -1.41 6.10
N TYR A 247 7.03 -0.29 5.70
CA TYR A 247 8.43 0.06 5.98
C TYR A 247 8.65 0.43 7.46
N ALA A 248 7.68 1.10 8.06
CA ALA A 248 7.77 1.45 9.48
C ALA A 248 7.73 0.19 10.36
N VAL A 249 6.80 -0.74 10.05
CA VAL A 249 6.68 -2.03 10.75
C VAL A 249 7.90 -2.91 10.48
N GLY A 250 8.26 -3.12 9.21
CA GLY A 250 9.35 -4.02 8.83
C GLY A 250 10.73 -3.57 9.33
N ARG A 251 10.88 -2.30 9.70
CA ARG A 251 12.14 -1.72 10.23
C ARG A 251 12.06 -1.31 11.69
N GLU A 252 10.94 -1.60 12.36
CA GLU A 252 10.71 -1.29 13.78
C GLU A 252 10.95 0.20 14.08
N LEU A 253 10.40 1.10 13.22
CA LEU A 253 10.52 2.54 13.40
C LEU A 253 9.51 3.05 14.42
N ASN A 254 9.90 4.03 15.23
CA ASN A 254 8.94 4.75 16.07
C ASN A 254 7.99 5.57 15.19
N MET A 255 6.69 5.46 15.46
CA MET A 255 5.62 6.11 14.72
C MET A 255 4.88 7.08 15.64
N ALA A 256 4.74 8.32 15.22
CA ALA A 256 3.93 9.29 15.93
C ALA A 256 2.44 8.93 15.85
N GLN A 257 1.71 9.20 16.93
CA GLN A 257 0.27 9.19 16.97
C GLN A 257 -0.25 10.53 16.46
N ILE A 258 -1.39 10.54 15.77
CA ILE A 258 -1.92 11.75 15.14
C ILE A 258 -3.20 12.19 15.85
N VAL A 259 -3.16 13.39 16.42
CA VAL A 259 -4.37 14.09 16.90
C VAL A 259 -5.13 14.61 15.68
N THR A 260 -6.39 14.23 15.53
CA THR A 260 -7.19 14.50 14.36
C THR A 260 -8.31 15.50 14.63
N SER A 261 -8.97 15.98 13.58
CA SER A 261 -10.16 16.83 13.67
C SER A 261 -11.36 16.16 14.38
N ALA A 262 -11.34 14.83 14.52
CA ALA A 262 -12.43 14.06 15.12
C ALA A 262 -12.39 13.99 16.64
N GLY A 263 -11.35 14.53 17.29
CA GLY A 263 -11.25 14.59 18.75
C GLY A 263 -9.82 14.73 19.26
N PRO A 264 -9.66 14.98 20.58
CA PRO A 264 -8.35 15.28 21.19
C PRO A 264 -7.51 14.02 21.44
N GLN A 265 -8.07 12.83 21.29
CA GLN A 265 -7.34 11.59 21.52
C GLN A 265 -6.45 11.31 20.31
N PRO A 266 -5.14 11.06 20.51
CA PRO A 266 -4.24 10.71 19.43
C PRO A 266 -4.59 9.32 18.85
N VAL A 267 -4.39 9.15 17.57
CA VAL A 267 -4.74 7.94 16.80
C VAL A 267 -3.48 7.25 16.34
N THR A 268 -3.31 5.99 16.71
CA THR A 268 -2.27 5.10 16.20
C THR A 268 -2.70 4.46 14.89
N ILE A 269 -1.75 4.08 14.05
CA ILE A 269 -2.02 3.28 12.86
C ILE A 269 -2.41 1.86 13.29
N SER A 270 -3.53 1.40 12.77
CA SER A 270 -4.02 0.03 12.87
C SER A 270 -4.99 -0.25 11.73
N VAL A 271 -5.28 -1.51 11.45
CA VAL A 271 -6.31 -1.88 10.47
C VAL A 271 -7.64 -1.18 10.81
N ASP A 272 -8.09 -1.26 12.08
CA ASP A 272 -9.34 -0.62 12.53
C ASP A 272 -9.35 0.90 12.33
N SER A 273 -8.24 1.60 12.63
CA SER A 273 -8.19 3.06 12.49
C SER A 273 -8.18 3.51 11.03
N VAL A 274 -7.59 2.71 10.13
CA VAL A 274 -7.58 3.00 8.70
C VAL A 274 -8.90 2.61 8.05
N ASP A 275 -9.51 1.49 8.43
CA ASP A 275 -10.85 1.08 7.98
C ASP A 275 -11.88 2.16 8.25
N LYS A 276 -11.83 2.82 9.41
CA LYS A 276 -12.69 3.98 9.72
C LYS A 276 -12.49 5.15 8.74
N THR A 277 -11.28 5.34 8.23
CA THR A 277 -10.98 6.39 7.25
C THR A 277 -11.52 6.04 5.88
N ILE A 278 -11.31 4.80 5.43
CA ILE A 278 -11.67 4.37 4.08
C ILE A 278 -13.14 3.94 3.93
N ALA A 279 -13.85 3.69 5.02
CA ALA A 279 -15.25 3.24 5.02
C ALA A 279 -16.21 4.17 4.24
N GLY A 280 -15.84 5.45 4.08
CA GLY A 280 -16.63 6.43 3.31
C GLY A 280 -16.06 6.76 1.93
N ALA A 281 -15.00 6.05 1.51
CA ALA A 281 -14.30 6.32 0.24
C ALA A 281 -15.22 6.10 -0.97
N LYS A 282 -15.10 7.00 -1.96
CA LYS A 282 -15.89 6.98 -3.21
C LYS A 282 -14.96 7.06 -4.40
N PHE A 283 -15.43 6.52 -5.52
CA PHE A 283 -14.76 6.74 -6.79
C PHE A 283 -15.12 8.11 -7.35
N SER A 284 -14.12 8.88 -7.75
CA SER A 284 -14.26 10.14 -8.49
C SER A 284 -14.05 9.97 -10.00
N GLY A 285 -13.44 8.85 -10.42
CA GLY A 285 -13.26 8.49 -11.82
C GLY A 285 -14.57 8.07 -12.52
N THR A 286 -14.51 7.91 -13.84
CA THR A 286 -15.67 7.55 -14.67
C THR A 286 -15.51 6.19 -15.32
N GLY A 287 -16.60 5.42 -15.37
CA GLY A 287 -16.60 4.07 -15.97
C GLY A 287 -15.66 3.12 -15.22
N ASN A 288 -14.67 2.59 -15.93
CA ASN A 288 -13.66 1.68 -15.38
C ASN A 288 -12.37 2.39 -14.92
N ASP A 289 -12.31 3.71 -15.01
CA ASP A 289 -11.24 4.50 -14.38
C ASP A 289 -11.60 4.75 -12.91
N LEU A 290 -11.00 4.01 -11.99
CA LEU A 290 -11.42 3.89 -10.60
C LEU A 290 -10.59 4.78 -9.66
N VAL A 291 -10.40 6.05 -10.01
CA VAL A 291 -9.77 7.02 -9.10
C VAL A 291 -10.62 7.18 -7.84
N VAL A 292 -10.00 7.08 -6.68
CA VAL A 292 -10.64 7.23 -5.37
C VAL A 292 -10.57 8.70 -4.94
N ASP A 293 -11.66 9.25 -4.43
CA ASP A 293 -11.68 10.54 -3.76
C ASP A 293 -11.15 10.37 -2.33
N THR A 294 -9.95 10.86 -2.07
CA THR A 294 -9.28 10.81 -0.77
C THR A 294 -9.51 12.07 0.07
N SER A 295 -10.30 13.03 -0.40
CA SER A 295 -10.46 14.34 0.27
C SER A 295 -11.01 14.24 1.69
N SER A 296 -11.86 13.25 1.96
CA SER A 296 -12.43 12.99 3.28
C SER A 296 -11.45 12.34 4.27
N PHE A 297 -10.34 11.78 3.79
CA PHE A 297 -9.38 11.06 4.65
C PHE A 297 -8.63 12.01 5.59
N TYR A 298 -8.18 13.14 5.04
CA TYR A 298 -7.23 14.03 5.70
C TYR A 298 -7.81 14.86 6.83
N LYS A 299 -9.14 15.01 6.91
CA LYS A 299 -9.83 15.68 7.98
C LYS A 299 -11.05 14.86 8.45
N PRO A 300 -10.78 13.70 9.08
CA PRO A 300 -11.84 12.76 9.42
C PRO A 300 -12.80 13.35 10.46
N THR A 301 -14.06 12.91 10.38
CA THR A 301 -15.12 13.25 11.35
C THR A 301 -15.43 12.08 12.29
N VAL A 302 -14.86 10.90 12.04
CA VAL A 302 -15.05 9.69 12.83
C VAL A 302 -13.90 9.57 13.85
N ALA A 303 -14.24 9.46 15.11
CA ALA A 303 -13.24 9.30 16.18
C ALA A 303 -12.43 8.01 15.99
N GLY A 304 -11.11 8.12 16.15
CA GLY A 304 -10.18 7.02 15.98
C GLY A 304 -9.88 6.67 14.50
N ALA A 305 -10.29 7.48 13.52
CA ALA A 305 -9.90 7.34 12.13
C ALA A 305 -8.50 7.92 11.90
N TYR A 306 -7.57 7.14 11.32
CA TYR A 306 -6.21 7.59 11.01
C TYR A 306 -6.18 8.39 9.71
N PRO A 307 -5.65 9.63 9.68
CA PRO A 307 -5.94 10.56 8.59
C PRO A 307 -5.01 10.45 7.39
N ILE A 308 -3.83 9.83 7.51
CA ILE A 308 -2.80 9.88 6.46
C ILE A 308 -2.79 8.54 5.72
N VAL A 309 -3.64 8.43 4.70
CA VAL A 309 -3.82 7.18 3.93
C VAL A 309 -3.66 7.49 2.44
N LEU A 310 -2.85 6.68 1.76
CA LEU A 310 -2.73 6.67 0.31
C LEU A 310 -3.51 5.50 -0.30
N VAL A 311 -3.81 5.64 -1.59
CA VAL A 311 -4.33 4.58 -2.43
C VAL A 311 -3.31 4.30 -3.51
N THR A 312 -2.84 3.07 -3.64
CA THR A 312 -1.97 2.68 -4.74
C THR A 312 -2.79 2.12 -5.90
N TYR A 313 -2.51 2.62 -7.07
CA TYR A 313 -3.13 2.23 -8.33
C TYR A 313 -2.11 1.48 -9.19
N GLU A 314 -2.58 0.44 -9.87
CA GLU A 314 -1.96 0.01 -11.11
C GLU A 314 -2.58 0.81 -12.26
N ILE A 315 -1.75 1.62 -12.94
CA ILE A 315 -2.15 2.40 -14.11
C ILE A 315 -1.94 1.51 -15.33
N VAL A 316 -3.03 1.24 -16.05
CA VAL A 316 -3.06 0.32 -17.19
C VAL A 316 -3.70 0.97 -18.41
N CYS A 317 -3.47 0.43 -19.60
CA CYS A 317 -4.26 0.76 -20.77
C CYS A 317 -5.64 0.08 -20.70
N SER A 318 -6.71 0.78 -21.00
CA SER A 318 -8.03 0.14 -21.17
C SER A 318 -8.05 -0.86 -22.34
N LYS A 319 -7.26 -0.54 -23.37
CA LYS A 319 -6.98 -1.40 -24.51
C LYS A 319 -5.50 -1.29 -24.85
N TYR A 320 -4.81 -2.42 -24.89
CA TYR A 320 -3.40 -2.48 -25.30
C TYR A 320 -3.27 -2.62 -26.83
N PRO A 321 -2.24 -2.02 -27.45
CA PRO A 321 -1.96 -2.24 -28.85
C PRO A 321 -1.61 -3.71 -29.17
N ASP A 322 -0.99 -4.42 -28.22
CA ASP A 322 -0.65 -5.85 -28.33
C ASP A 322 -1.61 -6.70 -27.47
N PRO A 323 -2.43 -7.57 -28.08
CA PRO A 323 -3.37 -8.44 -27.36
C PRO A 323 -2.69 -9.41 -26.38
N ALA A 324 -1.44 -9.82 -26.64
CA ALA A 324 -0.72 -10.71 -25.74
C ALA A 324 -0.34 -9.98 -24.44
N THR A 325 0.03 -8.70 -24.54
CA THR A 325 0.24 -7.84 -23.37
C THR A 325 -1.06 -7.61 -22.60
N ALA A 326 -2.17 -7.32 -23.29
CA ALA A 326 -3.48 -7.14 -22.67
C ALA A 326 -3.89 -8.36 -21.83
N GLN A 327 -3.77 -9.56 -22.40
CA GLN A 327 -4.12 -10.81 -21.71
C GLN A 327 -3.25 -11.05 -20.48
N ALA A 328 -1.95 -10.80 -20.55
CA ALA A 328 -1.03 -10.99 -19.44
C ALA A 328 -1.27 -9.96 -18.31
N VAL A 329 -1.49 -8.68 -18.64
CA VAL A 329 -1.83 -7.64 -17.66
C VAL A 329 -3.16 -7.95 -16.98
N LYS A 330 -4.19 -8.37 -17.75
CA LYS A 330 -5.47 -8.82 -17.17
C LYS A 330 -5.27 -9.97 -16.20
N ALA A 331 -4.50 -11.00 -16.55
CA ALA A 331 -4.24 -12.15 -15.70
C ALA A 331 -3.50 -11.76 -14.42
N PHE A 332 -2.47 -10.90 -14.52
CA PHE A 332 -1.78 -10.35 -13.35
C PHE A 332 -2.75 -9.59 -12.44
N MET A 333 -3.56 -8.69 -12.99
CA MET A 333 -4.53 -7.92 -12.21
C MET A 333 -5.59 -8.82 -11.56
N GLN A 334 -6.06 -9.88 -12.24
CA GLN A 334 -6.96 -10.87 -11.63
C GLN A 334 -6.33 -11.57 -10.43
N ALA A 335 -5.05 -11.92 -10.50
CA ALA A 335 -4.32 -12.49 -9.38
C ALA A 335 -4.12 -11.47 -8.24
N ALA A 336 -3.76 -10.23 -8.57
CA ALA A 336 -3.51 -9.16 -7.60
C ALA A 336 -4.75 -8.79 -6.78
N ILE A 337 -5.93 -8.70 -7.43
CA ILE A 337 -7.20 -8.36 -6.74
C ILE A 337 -7.93 -9.58 -6.17
N GLY A 338 -7.42 -10.77 -6.42
CA GLY A 338 -7.91 -12.05 -5.88
C GLY A 338 -7.03 -12.55 -4.74
N ASP A 339 -6.31 -13.64 -4.99
CA ASP A 339 -5.45 -14.28 -3.99
C ASP A 339 -4.32 -13.38 -3.49
N GLY A 340 -3.90 -12.38 -4.28
CA GLY A 340 -2.90 -11.38 -3.88
C GLY A 340 -3.34 -10.47 -2.73
N GLN A 341 -4.63 -10.41 -2.43
CA GLN A 341 -5.14 -9.61 -1.31
C GLN A 341 -5.06 -10.35 0.05
N GLN A 342 -4.72 -11.65 0.03
CA GLN A 342 -4.66 -12.44 1.26
C GLN A 342 -3.46 -12.00 2.11
N ASP A 343 -3.69 -11.89 3.42
CA ASP A 343 -2.67 -11.60 4.43
C ASP A 343 -1.90 -10.26 4.24
N LEU A 344 -2.39 -9.33 3.42
CA LEU A 344 -1.74 -8.02 3.22
C LEU A 344 -1.63 -7.21 4.51
N ASP A 345 -2.55 -7.38 5.44
CA ASP A 345 -2.55 -6.74 6.76
C ASP A 345 -1.33 -7.14 7.61
N GLN A 346 -0.81 -8.35 7.43
CA GLN A 346 0.41 -8.81 8.11
C GLN A 346 1.66 -8.09 7.60
N TYR A 347 1.59 -7.47 6.41
CA TYR A 347 2.68 -6.69 5.80
C TYR A 347 2.51 -5.18 5.97
N GLY A 348 1.51 -4.72 6.73
CA GLY A 348 1.27 -3.30 6.95
C GLY A 348 0.45 -2.61 5.87
N TYR A 349 -0.38 -3.35 5.14
CA TYR A 349 -1.32 -2.81 4.16
C TYR A 349 -2.76 -3.07 4.56
N ILE A 350 -3.66 -2.28 4.01
CA ILE A 350 -5.09 -2.53 4.15
C ILE A 350 -5.62 -3.11 2.84
N PRO A 351 -6.14 -4.35 2.87
CA PRO A 351 -6.73 -4.98 1.70
C PRO A 351 -7.93 -4.17 1.17
N LEU A 352 -8.27 -4.40 -0.09
CA LEU A 352 -9.40 -3.73 -0.72
C LEU A 352 -10.73 -4.08 -0.02
N PRO A 353 -11.53 -3.08 0.39
CA PRO A 353 -12.87 -3.34 0.90
C PRO A 353 -13.74 -4.07 -0.14
N PRO A 354 -14.69 -4.92 0.29
CA PRO A 354 -15.53 -5.70 -0.63
C PRO A 354 -16.29 -4.87 -1.66
N GLU A 355 -16.70 -3.65 -1.31
CA GLU A 355 -17.40 -2.73 -2.22
C GLU A 355 -16.51 -2.25 -3.37
N PHE A 356 -15.20 -2.20 -3.18
CA PHE A 356 -14.22 -1.87 -4.23
C PHE A 356 -14.00 -3.05 -5.16
N THR A 357 -13.93 -4.26 -4.61
CA THR A 357 -13.58 -5.49 -5.34
C THR A 357 -14.52 -5.76 -6.52
N SER A 358 -15.83 -5.56 -6.37
CA SER A 358 -16.80 -5.82 -7.46
C SER A 358 -16.59 -4.91 -8.67
N LYS A 359 -16.40 -3.60 -8.46
CA LYS A 359 -16.14 -2.65 -9.55
C LYS A 359 -14.77 -2.89 -10.18
N LEU A 360 -13.77 -3.16 -9.35
CA LEU A 360 -12.41 -3.42 -9.80
C LEU A 360 -12.34 -4.68 -10.66
N LYS A 361 -13.04 -5.74 -10.26
CA LYS A 361 -13.17 -6.95 -11.06
C LYS A 361 -13.76 -6.65 -12.45
N THR A 362 -14.83 -5.87 -12.49
CA THR A 362 -15.46 -5.46 -13.76
C THR A 362 -14.47 -4.69 -14.65
N ALA A 363 -13.70 -3.76 -14.08
CA ALA A 363 -12.70 -2.99 -14.81
C ALA A 363 -11.56 -3.89 -15.32
N VAL A 364 -11.03 -4.79 -14.49
CA VAL A 364 -9.97 -5.73 -14.86
C VAL A 364 -10.44 -6.67 -15.98
N ASP A 365 -11.65 -7.21 -15.89
CA ASP A 365 -12.21 -8.11 -16.92
C ASP A 365 -12.44 -7.39 -18.27
N ALA A 366 -12.56 -6.06 -18.26
CA ALA A 366 -12.73 -5.23 -19.47
C ALA A 366 -11.40 -4.81 -20.15
N ILE A 367 -10.24 -5.09 -19.56
CA ILE A 367 -8.94 -4.85 -20.20
C ILE A 367 -8.86 -5.69 -21.48
N SER A 368 -8.48 -5.07 -22.61
CA SER A 368 -8.48 -5.73 -23.91
C SER A 368 -7.27 -5.36 -24.80
#